data_3dfd0ead5346beb92efd88e2b73b33c3
#
_entry.id   3dfd0ead5346beb92efd88e2b73b33c3
#
_cell.length_a   1.000
_cell.length_b   1.000
_cell.length_c   1.000
_cell.angle_alpha   90.00
_cell.angle_beta   90.00
_cell.angle_gamma   90.00
#
_symmetry.space_group_name_H-M   'P 1'
#
loop_
_entity.id
_entity.type
_entity.pdbx_description
1 polymer ?
#
loop_
_entity_poly.entity_id
_entity_poly.type
_entity_poly.pdbx_seq_one_letter_code
_entity_poly.pdbx_strand_id
1 'polypeptide(L)'
;MIHQKGKGSLNFEVIRKGLVMNMAENIWPEGKKCAFCLGFDMDSNLIWFNKIKDMENGMQFIKGPSVGEYGPKRGVDRIMNLLEKYGVKATFFIPAINMERNVPLVERILDNGHEIAHHGLYHEPSYGDTVEEQLEIIDKSQEIFKRIIGKPAAGFRCTGGLCEEAEEVLYNDPNTLYTCQGESSELPVFMEVKGKKTHTVRISCRQEVDDYIQMVYNAYPPIPAGLPRISAYEDVLSNFKDEVDGTLRFGGVLSTAFHPQVSGSPGKSKILDQLLASITSRPERWCTSCD
;
A
#
# COMPACT_ATOMS: atom_id res chain seq x y z
N MET A 1 -24.54 16.98 19.50
CA MET A 1 -24.15 16.21 18.30
C MET A 1 -23.20 15.13 18.74
N ILE A 2 -23.64 13.90 18.74
CA ILE A 2 -22.92 12.73 19.27
C ILE A 2 -22.04 12.24 18.12
N HIS A 3 -20.70 12.41 18.26
CA HIS A 3 -19.79 11.74 17.38
C HIS A 3 -19.88 10.24 17.61
N GLN A 4 -20.45 9.52 16.65
CA GLN A 4 -20.27 8.07 16.58
C GLN A 4 -18.76 7.80 16.36
N LYS A 5 -18.10 7.31 17.41
CA LYS A 5 -16.78 6.69 17.28
C LYS A 5 -16.95 5.47 16.38
N GLY A 6 -16.43 5.53 15.18
CA GLY A 6 -16.37 4.38 14.28
C GLY A 6 -15.65 3.22 15.00
N LYS A 7 -16.29 2.08 15.09
CA LYS A 7 -15.70 0.85 15.64
C LYS A 7 -14.62 0.39 14.65
N GLY A 8 -13.35 0.60 14.99
CA GLY A 8 -12.24 -0.02 14.27
C GLY A 8 -11.13 0.88 13.71
N SER A 9 -11.00 2.14 14.12
CA SER A 9 -9.84 2.96 13.77
C SER A 9 -8.66 2.75 14.74
N LEU A 10 -7.44 2.79 14.23
CA LEU A 10 -6.21 2.83 15.03
C LEU A 10 -6.32 3.95 16.08
N ASN A 11 -6.01 3.66 17.35
CA ASN A 11 -6.10 4.65 18.41
C ASN A 11 -4.86 5.56 18.39
N PHE A 12 -4.85 6.55 17.51
CA PHE A 12 -3.76 7.52 17.38
C PHE A 12 -3.48 8.33 18.67
N GLU A 13 -4.43 8.43 19.59
CA GLU A 13 -4.18 9.07 20.90
C GLU A 13 -3.22 8.28 21.77
N VAL A 14 -3.27 6.96 21.71
CA VAL A 14 -2.35 6.08 22.44
C VAL A 14 -0.95 6.18 21.85
N ILE A 15 -0.84 6.22 20.53
CA ILE A 15 0.44 6.39 19.83
C ILE A 15 1.05 7.77 20.13
N ARG A 16 0.25 8.83 20.21
CA ARG A 16 0.69 10.21 20.54
C ARG A 16 1.35 10.36 21.90
N LYS A 17 1.08 9.49 22.87
CA LYS A 17 1.63 9.60 24.23
C LYS A 17 3.09 9.13 24.37
N GLY A 18 3.75 8.78 23.25
CA GLY A 18 5.22 8.57 23.24
C GLY A 18 5.71 7.43 24.10
N LEU A 19 4.86 6.47 24.40
CA LEU A 19 5.24 5.26 25.11
C LEU A 19 6.13 4.42 24.19
N VAL A 20 7.38 4.22 24.61
CA VAL A 20 8.13 3.03 24.24
C VAL A 20 7.31 1.89 24.84
N MET A 21 6.45 1.30 24.02
CA MET A 21 5.50 0.31 24.50
C MET A 21 6.26 -0.93 24.94
N ASN A 22 6.19 -1.18 26.21
CA ASN A 22 6.35 -2.55 26.68
C ASN A 22 5.32 -3.38 25.88
N MET A 23 5.71 -4.47 25.23
CA MET A 23 4.84 -5.34 24.41
C MET A 23 3.59 -5.84 25.16
N ALA A 24 3.38 -5.40 26.40
CA ALA A 24 2.23 -5.70 27.26
C ALA A 24 1.07 -4.68 27.13
N GLU A 25 1.26 -3.51 26.53
CA GLU A 25 0.15 -2.55 26.35
C GLU A 25 -0.51 -2.75 25.00
N ASN A 26 -1.75 -3.23 25.04
CA ASN A 26 -2.54 -3.48 23.84
C ASN A 26 -2.96 -2.17 23.18
N ILE A 27 -2.28 -1.80 22.06
CA ILE A 27 -2.62 -0.64 21.25
C ILE A 27 -3.80 -0.92 20.30
N TRP A 28 -4.14 -2.19 20.16
CA TRP A 28 -5.17 -2.66 19.25
C TRP A 28 -6.57 -2.50 19.84
N PRO A 29 -7.63 -2.46 19.00
CA PRO A 29 -9.01 -2.49 19.49
C PRO A 29 -9.27 -3.67 20.43
N GLU A 30 -10.31 -3.56 21.26
CA GLU A 30 -10.67 -4.60 22.23
C GLU A 30 -10.77 -5.98 21.57
N GLY A 31 -10.11 -6.97 22.18
CA GLY A 31 -10.04 -8.35 21.71
C GLY A 31 -9.07 -8.59 20.55
N LYS A 32 -8.38 -7.55 20.05
CA LYS A 32 -7.37 -7.69 19.00
C LYS A 32 -5.97 -7.74 19.58
N LYS A 33 -5.09 -8.48 18.91
CA LYS A 33 -3.68 -8.63 19.30
C LYS A 33 -2.70 -8.16 18.24
N CYS A 34 -3.13 -8.01 17.02
CA CYS A 34 -2.34 -7.56 15.88
C CYS A 34 -3.24 -6.97 14.79
N ALA A 35 -2.65 -6.25 13.85
CA ALA A 35 -3.36 -5.69 12.71
C ALA A 35 -2.78 -6.18 11.36
N PHE A 36 -3.66 -6.30 10.38
CA PHE A 36 -3.32 -6.59 8.99
C PHE A 36 -3.91 -5.48 8.12
N CYS A 37 -3.05 -4.61 7.62
CA CYS A 37 -3.40 -3.53 6.71
C CYS A 37 -3.24 -4.03 5.27
N LEU A 38 -4.35 -4.37 4.62
CA LEU A 38 -4.31 -4.84 3.24
C LEU A 38 -4.07 -3.67 2.30
N GLY A 39 -2.88 -3.58 1.73
CA GLY A 39 -2.47 -2.58 0.76
C GLY A 39 -2.41 -3.15 -0.65
N PHE A 40 -2.96 -2.41 -1.62
CA PHE A 40 -2.92 -2.74 -3.04
C PHE A 40 -2.35 -1.55 -3.82
N ASP A 41 -1.20 -1.75 -4.48
CA ASP A 41 -0.51 -0.74 -5.26
C ASP A 41 -1.01 -0.78 -6.71
N MET A 42 -1.73 0.27 -7.11
CA MET A 42 -2.38 0.36 -8.43
C MET A 42 -1.49 1.04 -9.47
N ASP A 43 -0.28 0.53 -9.64
CA ASP A 43 0.73 1.09 -10.54
C ASP A 43 0.30 1.04 -12.00
N SER A 44 -0.56 0.08 -12.34
CA SER A 44 -0.97 -0.16 -13.72
C SER A 44 0.27 -0.40 -14.61
N ASN A 45 0.38 0.30 -15.73
CA ASN A 45 1.52 0.16 -16.64
C ASN A 45 2.71 1.09 -16.33
N LEU A 46 2.62 1.93 -15.30
CA LEU A 46 3.61 2.98 -15.02
C LEU A 46 5.00 2.43 -14.70
N ILE A 47 5.08 1.31 -13.97
CA ILE A 47 6.37 0.67 -13.64
C ILE A 47 7.17 0.39 -14.93
N TRP A 48 6.51 -0.18 -15.93
CA TRP A 48 7.16 -0.49 -17.21
C TRP A 48 7.36 0.76 -18.05
N PHE A 49 6.34 1.62 -18.13
CA PHE A 49 6.40 2.85 -18.92
C PHE A 49 7.58 3.74 -18.48
N ASN A 50 7.76 3.96 -17.19
CA ASN A 50 8.86 4.75 -16.64
C ASN A 50 10.26 4.20 -16.99
N LYS A 51 10.37 2.90 -17.25
CA LYS A 51 11.64 2.27 -17.61
C LYS A 51 11.92 2.30 -19.11
N ILE A 52 10.87 2.23 -19.93
CA ILE A 52 11.03 2.06 -21.39
C ILE A 52 10.83 3.36 -22.18
N LYS A 53 10.21 4.40 -21.59
CA LYS A 53 9.87 5.65 -22.30
C LYS A 53 11.09 6.34 -22.92
N ASP A 54 12.25 6.25 -22.28
CA ASP A 54 13.49 6.88 -22.70
C ASP A 54 14.45 5.91 -23.43
N MET A 55 14.02 4.65 -23.65
CA MET A 55 14.81 3.66 -24.37
C MET A 55 14.58 3.80 -25.88
N GLU A 56 15.64 3.59 -26.65
CA GLU A 56 15.52 3.44 -28.12
C GLU A 56 14.54 2.29 -28.43
N ASN A 57 13.52 2.56 -29.22
CA ASN A 57 12.44 1.61 -29.54
C ASN A 57 11.67 1.08 -28.31
N GLY A 58 11.72 1.76 -27.16
CA GLY A 58 11.08 1.33 -25.92
C GLY A 58 9.58 1.05 -26.06
N MET A 59 8.89 1.83 -26.87
CA MET A 59 7.45 1.66 -27.15
C MET A 59 7.10 0.36 -27.91
N GLN A 60 8.08 -0.39 -28.39
CA GLN A 60 7.88 -1.73 -28.98
C GLN A 60 7.74 -2.83 -27.90
N PHE A 61 8.14 -2.55 -26.65
CA PHE A 61 8.03 -3.48 -25.53
C PHE A 61 6.60 -3.48 -24.95
N ILE A 62 5.65 -4.02 -25.69
CA ILE A 62 4.22 -3.98 -25.31
C ILE A 62 3.85 -4.97 -24.19
N LYS A 63 4.63 -6.03 -23.98
CA LYS A 63 4.28 -7.10 -23.03
C LYS A 63 4.20 -6.60 -21.58
N GLY A 64 5.24 -5.91 -21.10
CA GLY A 64 5.27 -5.36 -19.75
C GLY A 64 4.10 -4.41 -19.48
N PRO A 65 3.94 -3.32 -20.25
CA PRO A 65 2.81 -2.40 -20.10
C PRO A 65 1.45 -3.09 -20.16
N SER A 66 1.26 -4.11 -21.00
CA SER A 66 0.00 -4.85 -21.10
C SER A 66 -0.32 -5.66 -19.84
N VAL A 67 0.71 -6.19 -19.16
CA VAL A 67 0.54 -6.84 -17.84
C VAL A 67 0.04 -5.83 -16.82
N GLY A 68 0.62 -4.64 -16.78
CA GLY A 68 0.19 -3.58 -15.87
C GLY A 68 -1.26 -3.15 -16.07
N GLU A 69 -1.69 -3.00 -17.33
CA GLU A 69 -3.07 -2.65 -17.66
C GLU A 69 -4.11 -3.69 -17.25
N TYR A 70 -3.69 -4.93 -17.04
CA TYR A 70 -4.57 -5.98 -16.54
C TYR A 70 -5.12 -5.66 -15.16
N GLY A 71 -4.34 -5.01 -14.31
CA GLY A 71 -4.73 -4.64 -12.94
C GLY A 71 -6.06 -3.88 -12.90
N PRO A 72 -6.13 -2.64 -13.42
CA PRO A 72 -7.36 -1.85 -13.40
C PRO A 72 -8.49 -2.43 -14.25
N LYS A 73 -8.18 -3.20 -15.31
CA LYS A 73 -9.20 -3.76 -16.22
C LYS A 73 -9.88 -5.03 -15.70
N ARG A 74 -9.18 -5.84 -14.90
CA ARG A 74 -9.64 -7.18 -14.47
C ARG A 74 -9.24 -7.54 -13.05
N GLY A 75 -8.01 -7.20 -12.64
CA GLY A 75 -7.46 -7.62 -11.36
C GLY A 75 -8.21 -7.05 -10.17
N VAL A 76 -8.52 -5.77 -10.22
CA VAL A 76 -9.25 -5.07 -9.14
C VAL A 76 -10.61 -5.68 -8.88
N ASP A 77 -11.36 -6.07 -9.93
CA ASP A 77 -12.69 -6.67 -9.75
C ASP A 77 -12.64 -7.98 -8.94
N ARG A 78 -11.64 -8.83 -9.21
CA ARG A 78 -11.45 -10.06 -8.44
C ARG A 78 -11.05 -9.78 -7.00
N ILE A 79 -10.15 -8.82 -6.80
CA ILE A 79 -9.72 -8.41 -5.46
C ILE A 79 -10.91 -7.89 -4.67
N MET A 80 -11.70 -6.97 -5.22
CA MET A 80 -12.87 -6.41 -4.54
C MET A 80 -13.89 -7.50 -4.19
N ASN A 81 -14.16 -8.46 -5.08
CA ASN A 81 -15.02 -9.60 -4.80
C ASN A 81 -14.50 -10.47 -3.65
N LEU A 82 -13.17 -10.64 -3.54
CA LEU A 82 -12.57 -11.35 -2.41
C LEU A 82 -12.65 -10.55 -1.11
N LEU A 83 -12.39 -9.26 -1.15
CA LEU A 83 -12.53 -8.38 0.02
C LEU A 83 -13.99 -8.38 0.53
N GLU A 84 -14.96 -8.29 -0.36
CA GLU A 84 -16.38 -8.39 -0.03
C GLU A 84 -16.73 -9.77 0.58
N LYS A 85 -16.26 -10.86 -0.04
CA LYS A 85 -16.47 -12.25 0.44
C LYS A 85 -16.05 -12.42 1.91
N TYR A 86 -14.95 -11.78 2.32
CA TYR A 86 -14.43 -11.86 3.68
C TYR A 86 -14.85 -10.70 4.58
N GLY A 87 -15.61 -9.73 4.07
CA GLY A 87 -16.08 -8.58 4.82
C GLY A 87 -14.98 -7.65 5.30
N VAL A 88 -13.84 -7.57 4.58
CA VAL A 88 -12.66 -6.78 4.95
C VAL A 88 -12.51 -5.55 4.09
N LYS A 89 -11.90 -4.50 4.64
CA LYS A 89 -11.54 -3.28 3.93
C LYS A 89 -10.06 -3.23 3.66
N ALA A 90 -9.67 -2.46 2.66
CA ALA A 90 -8.30 -2.36 2.18
C ALA A 90 -7.97 -0.93 1.78
N THR A 91 -6.69 -0.63 1.66
CA THR A 91 -6.16 0.62 1.10
C THR A 91 -5.65 0.36 -0.31
N PHE A 92 -6.11 1.16 -1.26
CA PHE A 92 -5.57 1.19 -2.62
C PHE A 92 -4.63 2.39 -2.76
N PHE A 93 -3.34 2.14 -2.86
CA PHE A 93 -2.32 3.15 -3.13
C PHE A 93 -2.28 3.40 -4.63
N ILE A 94 -2.70 4.58 -5.06
CA ILE A 94 -2.90 4.88 -6.48
C ILE A 94 -2.02 6.06 -6.89
N PRO A 95 -1.13 5.90 -7.90
CA PRO A 95 -0.51 7.04 -8.55
C PRO A 95 -1.58 8.00 -9.07
N ALA A 96 -1.44 9.30 -8.78
CA ALA A 96 -2.53 10.24 -9.03
C ALA A 96 -2.98 10.29 -10.50
N ILE A 97 -2.08 10.12 -11.46
CA ILE A 97 -2.42 10.05 -12.88
C ILE A 97 -3.32 8.85 -13.21
N ASN A 98 -3.20 7.74 -12.49
CA ASN A 98 -4.05 6.57 -12.70
C ASN A 98 -5.48 6.80 -12.17
N MET A 99 -5.66 7.69 -11.20
CA MET A 99 -6.99 8.15 -10.78
C MET A 99 -7.67 8.94 -11.91
N GLU A 100 -6.96 9.89 -12.53
CA GLU A 100 -7.48 10.66 -13.67
C GLU A 100 -7.85 9.76 -14.85
N ARG A 101 -7.04 8.74 -15.12
CA ARG A 101 -7.26 7.79 -16.22
C ARG A 101 -8.47 6.89 -16.00
N ASN A 102 -8.93 6.72 -14.75
CA ASN A 102 -9.99 5.79 -14.43
C ASN A 102 -10.86 6.22 -13.23
N VAL A 103 -11.45 7.41 -13.33
CA VAL A 103 -12.34 7.96 -12.29
C VAL A 103 -13.47 6.98 -11.90
N PRO A 104 -14.16 6.27 -12.84
CA PRO A 104 -15.20 5.33 -12.45
C PRO A 104 -14.70 4.17 -11.59
N LEU A 105 -13.45 3.74 -11.74
CA LEU A 105 -12.85 2.72 -10.87
C LEU A 105 -12.57 3.29 -9.48
N VAL A 106 -12.08 4.52 -9.38
CA VAL A 106 -11.84 5.23 -8.12
C VAL A 106 -13.14 5.35 -7.33
N GLU A 107 -14.21 5.82 -7.95
CA GLU A 107 -15.55 5.94 -7.34
C GLU A 107 -16.03 4.58 -6.83
N ARG A 108 -15.91 3.54 -7.63
CA ARG A 108 -16.32 2.18 -7.24
C ARG A 108 -15.54 1.62 -6.05
N ILE A 109 -14.23 1.90 -5.95
CA ILE A 109 -13.42 1.52 -4.80
C ILE A 109 -13.92 2.22 -3.53
N LEU A 110 -14.20 3.52 -3.61
CA LEU A 110 -14.72 4.32 -2.50
C LEU A 110 -16.14 3.88 -2.09
N ASP A 111 -17.05 3.64 -3.06
CA ASP A 111 -18.41 3.19 -2.81
C ASP A 111 -18.47 1.84 -2.09
N ASN A 112 -17.46 1.00 -2.30
CA ASN A 112 -17.28 -0.25 -1.56
C ASN A 112 -16.62 -0.05 -0.18
N GLY A 113 -16.36 1.20 0.23
CA GLY A 113 -15.83 1.55 1.55
C GLY A 113 -14.37 1.20 1.74
N HIS A 114 -13.58 1.15 0.65
CA HIS A 114 -12.13 1.03 0.71
C HIS A 114 -11.49 2.42 0.75
N GLU A 115 -10.29 2.48 1.28
CA GLU A 115 -9.48 3.69 1.28
C GLU A 115 -8.72 3.84 -0.04
N ILE A 116 -8.51 5.10 -0.47
CA ILE A 116 -7.55 5.45 -1.52
C ILE A 116 -6.48 6.34 -0.93
N ALA A 117 -5.23 5.94 -1.09
CA ALA A 117 -4.04 6.61 -0.60
C ALA A 117 -3.08 6.98 -1.74
N HIS A 118 -2.17 7.89 -1.45
CA HIS A 118 -1.24 8.47 -2.41
C HIS A 118 -0.06 7.53 -2.71
N HIS A 119 0.26 7.36 -4.01
CA HIS A 119 1.37 6.53 -4.50
C HIS A 119 2.21 7.23 -5.58
N GLY A 120 2.56 8.49 -5.34
CA GLY A 120 3.21 9.33 -6.34
C GLY A 120 2.25 9.90 -7.37
N LEU A 121 2.78 10.68 -8.32
CA LEU A 121 2.03 11.22 -9.45
C LEU A 121 2.04 10.23 -10.62
N TYR A 122 3.24 9.81 -11.06
CA TYR A 122 3.48 8.88 -12.16
C TYR A 122 4.20 7.61 -11.72
N HIS A 123 4.13 7.23 -10.43
CA HIS A 123 4.92 6.15 -9.86
C HIS A 123 6.42 6.40 -10.07
N GLU A 124 6.90 7.52 -9.58
CA GLU A 124 8.25 8.02 -9.81
C GLU A 124 9.31 7.09 -9.21
N PRO A 125 10.31 6.64 -9.99
CA PRO A 125 11.47 5.93 -9.45
C PRO A 125 12.39 6.87 -8.65
N SER A 126 12.28 8.18 -8.89
CA SER A 126 12.86 9.28 -8.13
C SER A 126 11.91 10.48 -8.22
N TYR A 127 11.69 11.19 -7.12
CA TYR A 127 10.81 12.36 -7.07
C TYR A 127 11.48 13.65 -7.57
N GLY A 128 12.67 13.56 -8.17
CA GLY A 128 13.45 14.70 -8.64
C GLY A 128 14.71 14.91 -7.81
N ASP A 129 15.58 15.81 -8.29
CA ASP A 129 16.91 16.06 -7.71
C ASP A 129 16.88 17.20 -6.66
N THR A 130 15.82 18.02 -6.66
CA THR A 130 15.67 19.15 -5.74
C THR A 130 14.46 18.97 -4.82
N VAL A 131 14.47 19.66 -3.69
CA VAL A 131 13.33 19.69 -2.75
C VAL A 131 12.07 20.23 -3.44
N GLU A 132 12.23 21.28 -4.22
CA GLU A 132 11.14 21.94 -4.94
C GLU A 132 10.46 20.98 -5.93
N GLU A 133 11.23 20.23 -6.70
CA GLU A 133 10.70 19.23 -7.65
C GLU A 133 9.92 18.13 -6.91
N GLN A 134 10.46 17.65 -5.79
CA GLN A 134 9.80 16.62 -4.99
C GLN A 134 8.49 17.10 -4.39
N LEU A 135 8.46 18.31 -3.84
CA LEU A 135 7.26 18.89 -3.29
C LEU A 135 6.23 19.22 -4.37
N GLU A 136 6.66 19.70 -5.56
CA GLU A 136 5.75 19.94 -6.69
C GLU A 136 5.03 18.67 -7.15
N ILE A 137 5.70 17.53 -7.18
CA ILE A 137 5.10 16.22 -7.50
C ILE A 137 4.04 15.85 -6.45
N ILE A 138 4.36 16.03 -5.16
CA ILE A 138 3.43 15.76 -4.06
C ILE A 138 2.20 16.68 -4.16
N ASP A 139 2.41 17.97 -4.33
CA ASP A 139 1.33 18.97 -4.41
C ASP A 139 0.40 18.71 -5.60
N LYS A 140 0.95 18.46 -6.79
CA LYS A 140 0.16 18.09 -7.97
C LYS A 140 -0.67 16.82 -7.75
N SER A 141 -0.10 15.84 -7.07
CA SER A 141 -0.84 14.64 -6.72
C SER A 141 -1.99 14.93 -5.76
N GLN A 142 -1.75 15.71 -4.71
CA GLN A 142 -2.78 16.10 -3.74
C GLN A 142 -3.89 16.96 -4.36
N GLU A 143 -3.58 17.79 -5.35
CA GLU A 143 -4.59 18.53 -6.13
C GLU A 143 -5.52 17.58 -6.90
N ILE A 144 -4.97 16.52 -7.50
CA ILE A 144 -5.76 15.49 -8.18
C ILE A 144 -6.66 14.77 -7.20
N PHE A 145 -6.15 14.38 -6.02
CA PHE A 145 -6.95 13.78 -4.95
C PHE A 145 -8.11 14.69 -4.54
N LYS A 146 -7.83 15.95 -4.24
CA LYS A 146 -8.87 16.95 -3.88
C LYS A 146 -9.93 17.08 -4.96
N ARG A 147 -9.55 17.09 -6.22
CA ARG A 147 -10.46 17.24 -7.36
C ARG A 147 -11.33 16.01 -7.57
N ILE A 148 -10.80 14.79 -7.42
CA ILE A 148 -11.53 13.55 -7.73
C ILE A 148 -12.31 13.04 -6.52
N ILE A 149 -11.72 13.04 -5.31
CA ILE A 149 -12.33 12.48 -4.11
C ILE A 149 -12.75 13.52 -3.07
N GLY A 150 -12.57 14.82 -3.36
CA GLY A 150 -13.03 15.94 -2.52
C GLY A 150 -12.16 16.25 -1.31
N LYS A 151 -11.05 15.52 -1.10
CA LYS A 151 -10.12 15.72 0.02
C LYS A 151 -8.71 15.28 -0.37
N PRO A 152 -7.66 15.76 0.34
CA PRO A 152 -6.32 15.22 0.15
C PRO A 152 -6.25 13.76 0.61
N ALA A 153 -5.27 13.02 0.09
CA ALA A 153 -4.95 11.69 0.59
C ALA A 153 -4.39 11.78 2.01
N ALA A 154 -4.88 10.94 2.90
CA ALA A 154 -4.39 10.85 4.28
C ALA A 154 -3.16 9.96 4.41
N GLY A 155 -3.01 8.99 3.53
CA GLY A 155 -1.91 8.03 3.51
C GLY A 155 -0.97 8.23 2.34
N PHE A 156 0.29 7.88 2.53
CA PHE A 156 1.32 7.92 1.51
C PHE A 156 2.15 6.64 1.50
N ARG A 157 2.35 6.09 0.30
CA ARG A 157 3.36 5.05 0.05
C ARG A 157 4.30 5.56 -1.03
N CYS A 158 5.57 5.76 -0.64
CA CYS A 158 6.60 6.26 -1.52
C CYS A 158 7.02 5.18 -2.52
N THR A 159 7.21 5.57 -3.78
CA THR A 159 7.65 4.65 -4.85
C THR A 159 9.16 4.65 -5.04
N GLY A 160 9.83 5.77 -4.75
CA GLY A 160 11.26 5.94 -4.98
C GLY A 160 12.04 6.33 -3.74
N GLY A 161 11.67 7.38 -3.10
CA GLY A 161 12.33 8.00 -1.95
C GLY A 161 12.29 9.52 -2.05
N LEU A 162 12.25 10.17 -0.91
CA LEU A 162 12.29 11.63 -0.78
C LEU A 162 13.58 12.04 -0.07
N CYS A 163 14.04 13.25 -0.31
CA CYS A 163 15.08 13.84 0.53
C CYS A 163 14.51 14.24 1.89
N GLU A 164 15.37 14.37 2.88
CA GLU A 164 14.98 14.64 4.26
C GLU A 164 14.19 15.94 4.43
N GLU A 165 14.49 16.97 3.61
CA GLU A 165 13.77 18.23 3.59
C GLU A 165 12.34 18.09 3.08
N ALA A 166 12.12 17.30 2.03
CA ALA A 166 10.79 17.03 1.50
C ALA A 166 9.98 16.16 2.46
N GLU A 167 10.63 15.17 3.11
CA GLU A 167 10.02 14.38 4.18
C GLU A 167 9.59 15.25 5.37
N GLU A 168 10.41 16.24 5.77
CA GLU A 168 10.08 17.16 6.86
C GLU A 168 8.78 17.93 6.56
N VAL A 169 8.61 18.39 5.33
CA VAL A 169 7.38 19.10 4.90
C VAL A 169 6.21 18.15 4.86
N LEU A 170 6.34 17.01 4.18
CA LEU A 170 5.27 16.05 3.98
C LEU A 170 4.75 15.49 5.31
N TYR A 171 5.64 15.05 6.21
CA TYR A 171 5.25 14.38 7.45
C TYR A 171 4.86 15.36 8.57
N ASN A 172 4.99 16.67 8.34
CA ASN A 172 4.40 17.72 9.18
C ASN A 172 3.13 18.35 8.58
N ASP A 173 2.72 17.96 7.36
CA ASP A 173 1.41 18.34 6.82
C ASP A 173 0.30 17.67 7.63
N PRO A 174 -0.64 18.43 8.22
CA PRO A 174 -1.73 17.89 9.04
C PRO A 174 -2.66 16.92 8.28
N ASN A 175 -2.63 16.92 6.96
CA ASN A 175 -3.40 15.98 6.14
C ASN A 175 -2.69 14.62 5.98
N THR A 176 -1.37 14.54 6.16
CA THR A 176 -0.61 13.30 6.02
C THR A 176 -0.59 12.55 7.36
N LEU A 177 -1.54 11.65 7.55
CA LEU A 177 -1.71 10.94 8.83
C LEU A 177 -0.77 9.75 8.96
N TYR A 178 -0.50 9.05 7.87
CA TYR A 178 0.37 7.88 7.90
C TYR A 178 1.18 7.71 6.61
N THR A 179 2.25 6.95 6.74
CA THR A 179 3.02 6.44 5.60
C THR A 179 3.24 4.94 5.73
N CYS A 180 3.19 4.23 4.59
CA CYS A 180 3.52 2.80 4.52
C CYS A 180 4.86 2.64 3.83
N GLN A 181 5.94 2.59 4.61
CA GLN A 181 7.29 2.39 4.08
C GLN A 181 8.26 1.90 5.14
N GLY A 182 9.36 1.26 4.69
CA GLY A 182 10.42 0.76 5.56
C GLY A 182 10.00 -0.40 6.44
N GLU A 183 10.97 -1.00 7.13
CA GLU A 183 10.83 -2.27 7.86
C GLU A 183 11.43 -2.22 9.26
N SER A 184 11.63 -1.02 9.81
CA SER A 184 12.41 -0.89 11.04
C SER A 184 11.64 -1.18 12.34
N SER A 185 10.35 -1.47 12.27
CA SER A 185 9.51 -1.76 13.44
C SER A 185 8.33 -2.65 13.07
N GLU A 186 8.00 -3.60 13.93
CA GLU A 186 6.73 -4.36 13.82
C GLU A 186 5.52 -3.58 14.36
N LEU A 187 5.75 -2.46 15.06
CA LEU A 187 4.68 -1.61 15.60
C LEU A 187 4.58 -0.31 14.80
N PRO A 188 3.39 0.32 14.74
CA PRO A 188 3.26 1.66 14.22
C PRO A 188 4.11 2.63 15.05
N VAL A 189 4.90 3.47 14.39
CA VAL A 189 5.77 4.46 15.04
C VAL A 189 5.59 5.82 14.38
N PHE A 190 5.79 6.90 15.14
CA PHE A 190 5.84 8.22 14.54
C PHE A 190 7.09 8.35 13.67
N MET A 191 6.91 8.96 12.49
CA MET A 191 8.04 9.35 11.66
C MET A 191 8.92 10.34 12.42
N GLU A 192 10.22 10.16 12.26
CA GLU A 192 11.23 11.06 12.80
C GLU A 192 12.09 11.59 11.66
N VAL A 193 12.14 12.90 11.51
CA VAL A 193 12.94 13.58 10.47
C VAL A 193 13.89 14.55 11.19
N LYS A 194 15.17 14.51 10.85
CA LYS A 194 16.22 15.34 11.50
C LYS A 194 16.22 15.25 13.02
N GLY A 195 15.95 14.04 13.56
CA GLY A 195 15.90 13.80 15.00
C GLY A 195 14.67 14.39 15.70
N LYS A 196 13.64 14.81 14.96
CA LYS A 196 12.39 15.35 15.51
C LYS A 196 11.21 14.48 15.09
N LYS A 197 10.38 14.12 16.05
CA LYS A 197 9.12 13.41 15.79
C LYS A 197 8.16 14.32 15.04
N THR A 198 7.54 13.75 14.02
CA THR A 198 6.42 14.36 13.29
C THR A 198 5.09 13.87 13.86
N HIS A 199 3.95 14.26 13.25
CA HIS A 199 2.65 13.69 13.62
C HIS A 199 2.23 12.52 12.72
N THR A 200 2.98 12.25 11.65
CA THR A 200 2.70 11.16 10.72
C THR A 200 3.15 9.82 11.31
N VAL A 201 2.30 8.82 11.24
CA VAL A 201 2.59 7.45 11.70
C VAL A 201 3.15 6.63 10.55
N ARG A 202 4.25 5.93 10.80
CA ARG A 202 4.77 4.92 9.88
C ARG A 202 4.18 3.56 10.21
N ILE A 203 3.63 2.91 9.21
CA ILE A 203 3.24 1.50 9.18
C ILE A 203 4.26 0.78 8.32
N SER A 204 4.98 -0.19 8.88
CA SER A 204 5.99 -0.93 8.13
C SER A 204 5.36 -1.75 7.01
N CYS A 205 5.98 -1.69 5.83
CA CYS A 205 5.63 -2.50 4.67
C CYS A 205 6.82 -3.39 4.35
N ARG A 206 6.65 -4.70 4.52
CA ARG A 206 7.74 -5.67 4.42
C ARG A 206 7.78 -6.31 3.04
N GLN A 207 9.00 -6.53 2.54
CA GLN A 207 9.21 -7.13 1.22
C GLN A 207 8.72 -8.59 1.14
N GLU A 208 8.70 -9.30 2.26
CA GLU A 208 8.20 -10.68 2.34
C GLU A 208 6.72 -10.80 1.97
N VAL A 209 5.96 -9.71 2.12
CA VAL A 209 4.53 -9.65 1.77
C VAL A 209 4.26 -8.73 0.58
N ASP A 210 5.23 -8.59 -0.30
CA ASP A 210 5.12 -7.98 -1.62
C ASP A 210 4.96 -9.09 -2.68
N ASP A 211 3.82 -9.10 -3.35
CA ASP A 211 3.52 -10.13 -4.35
C ASP A 211 4.32 -9.96 -5.65
N TYR A 212 4.78 -8.73 -5.94
CA TYR A 212 5.59 -8.46 -7.13
C TYR A 212 6.95 -9.15 -7.05
N ILE A 213 7.62 -9.04 -5.91
CA ILE A 213 8.95 -9.62 -5.69
C ILE A 213 8.93 -11.15 -5.88
N GLN A 214 7.88 -11.81 -5.41
CA GLN A 214 7.80 -13.27 -5.43
C GLN A 214 7.18 -13.84 -6.72
N MET A 215 6.32 -13.10 -7.42
CA MET A 215 5.47 -13.66 -8.46
C MET A 215 5.56 -12.96 -9.82
N VAL A 216 6.44 -11.98 -9.98
CA VAL A 216 6.62 -11.33 -11.29
C VAL A 216 7.87 -11.85 -11.98
N TYR A 217 7.69 -12.25 -13.25
CA TYR A 217 8.76 -12.71 -14.11
C TYR A 217 8.95 -11.76 -15.29
N ASN A 218 10.14 -11.20 -15.43
CA ASN A 218 10.53 -10.32 -16.53
C ASN A 218 11.78 -10.87 -17.23
N ALA A 219 11.58 -11.63 -18.31
CA ALA A 219 12.68 -12.22 -19.06
C ALA A 219 13.28 -11.25 -20.08
N TYR A 220 12.42 -10.52 -20.79
CA TYR A 220 12.86 -9.60 -21.82
C TYR A 220 11.77 -8.56 -22.15
N PRO A 221 12.09 -7.26 -22.13
CA PRO A 221 13.30 -6.75 -21.47
C PRO A 221 13.28 -7.07 -19.97
N PRO A 222 14.43 -7.21 -19.31
CA PRO A 222 14.49 -7.42 -17.86
C PRO A 222 14.21 -6.10 -17.13
N ILE A 223 13.08 -5.48 -17.39
CA ILE A 223 12.72 -4.15 -16.93
C ILE A 223 11.24 -4.13 -16.51
N PRO A 224 10.95 -3.76 -15.24
CA PRO A 224 11.95 -3.73 -14.16
C PRO A 224 12.54 -5.13 -13.93
N ALA A 225 13.69 -5.20 -13.27
CA ALA A 225 14.31 -6.49 -12.96
C ALA A 225 13.32 -7.37 -12.19
N GLY A 226 13.13 -8.58 -12.67
CA GLY A 226 12.23 -9.55 -12.05
C GLY A 226 12.99 -10.83 -11.70
N LEU A 227 12.28 -11.77 -11.12
CA LEU A 227 12.83 -13.09 -10.87
C LEU A 227 13.13 -13.81 -12.20
N PRO A 228 14.15 -14.70 -12.25
CA PRO A 228 14.39 -15.56 -13.40
C PRO A 228 13.24 -16.55 -13.66
N ARG A 229 12.41 -16.76 -12.64
CA ARG A 229 11.16 -17.54 -12.68
C ARG A 229 10.23 -17.06 -11.57
N ILE A 230 8.93 -17.29 -11.69
CA ILE A 230 7.99 -17.11 -10.58
C ILE A 230 8.20 -18.20 -9.53
N SER A 231 7.98 -17.86 -8.27
CA SER A 231 7.95 -18.84 -7.18
C SER A 231 6.76 -19.78 -7.29
N ALA A 232 6.85 -20.98 -6.72
CA ALA A 232 5.72 -21.88 -6.61
C ALA A 232 4.62 -21.24 -5.73
N TYR A 233 3.36 -21.40 -6.12
CA TYR A 233 2.23 -20.72 -5.44
C TYR A 233 2.04 -21.22 -4.00
N GLU A 234 2.33 -22.48 -3.76
CA GLU A 234 2.28 -23.09 -2.44
C GLU A 234 3.34 -22.49 -1.51
N ASP A 235 4.54 -22.26 -2.00
CA ASP A 235 5.64 -21.65 -1.24
C ASP A 235 5.30 -20.20 -0.90
N VAL A 236 4.81 -19.43 -1.87
CA VAL A 236 4.38 -18.02 -1.65
C VAL A 236 3.28 -17.95 -0.60
N LEU A 237 2.27 -18.82 -0.69
CA LEU A 237 1.19 -18.87 0.28
C LEU A 237 1.70 -19.25 1.68
N SER A 238 2.64 -20.21 1.74
CA SER A 238 3.25 -20.62 3.01
C SER A 238 3.99 -19.44 3.64
N ASN A 239 4.85 -18.76 2.88
CA ASN A 239 5.58 -17.58 3.35
C ASN A 239 4.63 -16.50 3.88
N PHE A 240 3.57 -16.17 3.15
CA PHE A 240 2.60 -15.17 3.61
C PHE A 240 1.87 -15.59 4.88
N LYS A 241 1.56 -16.88 5.04
CA LYS A 241 0.93 -17.39 6.27
C LYS A 241 1.88 -17.37 7.46
N ASP A 242 3.16 -17.65 7.25
CA ASP A 242 4.17 -17.57 8.31
C ASP A 242 4.35 -16.14 8.80
N GLU A 243 4.31 -15.13 7.90
CA GLU A 243 4.30 -13.72 8.28
C GLU A 243 3.05 -13.33 9.06
N VAL A 244 1.88 -13.83 8.66
CA VAL A 244 0.61 -13.63 9.38
C VAL A 244 0.65 -14.23 10.78
N ASP A 245 1.17 -15.44 10.94
CA ASP A 245 1.28 -16.12 12.22
C ASP A 245 2.35 -15.48 13.12
N GLY A 246 3.46 -15.05 12.53
CA GLY A 246 4.49 -14.26 13.22
C GLY A 246 3.94 -12.93 13.76
N THR A 247 3.19 -12.21 12.94
CA THR A 247 2.55 -10.94 13.34
C THR A 247 1.59 -11.15 14.52
N LEU A 248 0.78 -12.20 14.51
CA LEU A 248 -0.08 -12.53 15.65
C LEU A 248 0.74 -12.90 16.89
N ARG A 249 1.82 -13.66 16.73
CA ARG A 249 2.67 -14.11 17.85
C ARG A 249 3.33 -12.94 18.56
N PHE A 250 3.80 -11.95 17.82
CA PHE A 250 4.55 -10.82 18.38
C PHE A 250 3.69 -9.57 18.62
N GLY A 251 2.45 -9.53 18.16
CA GLY A 251 1.52 -8.43 18.44
C GLY A 251 1.69 -7.22 17.52
N GLY A 252 2.29 -7.38 16.35
CA GLY A 252 2.64 -6.31 15.43
C GLY A 252 1.55 -5.87 14.45
N VAL A 253 1.96 -5.06 13.48
CA VAL A 253 1.19 -4.71 12.28
C VAL A 253 1.90 -5.24 11.03
N LEU A 254 1.13 -5.81 10.11
CA LEU A 254 1.60 -6.22 8.81
C LEU A 254 0.84 -5.46 7.72
N SER A 255 1.54 -4.62 6.96
CA SER A 255 1.00 -4.01 5.75
C SER A 255 1.49 -4.76 4.52
N THR A 256 0.57 -5.09 3.61
CA THR A 256 0.92 -5.78 2.36
C THR A 256 1.18 -4.78 1.23
N ALA A 257 2.00 -5.18 0.26
CA ALA A 257 2.18 -4.50 -1.03
C ALA A 257 1.74 -5.47 -2.14
N PHE A 258 0.44 -5.59 -2.33
CA PHE A 258 -0.11 -6.41 -3.40
C PHE A 258 -0.44 -5.58 -4.62
N HIS A 259 -0.31 -6.17 -5.80
CA HIS A 259 -0.54 -5.49 -7.06
C HIS A 259 -1.70 -6.14 -7.81
N PRO A 260 -2.74 -5.38 -8.20
CA PRO A 260 -3.88 -5.96 -8.89
C PRO A 260 -3.54 -6.71 -10.18
N GLN A 261 -2.47 -6.30 -10.87
CA GLN A 261 -1.96 -7.02 -12.03
C GLN A 261 -1.28 -8.35 -11.67
N VAL A 262 -0.92 -8.55 -10.42
CA VAL A 262 -0.30 -9.77 -9.89
C VAL A 262 -1.35 -10.61 -9.16
N SER A 263 -1.71 -10.23 -7.94
CA SER A 263 -2.66 -10.96 -7.08
C SER A 263 -4.08 -11.05 -7.66
N GLY A 264 -4.48 -10.14 -8.54
CA GLY A 264 -5.77 -10.20 -9.24
C GLY A 264 -5.83 -11.15 -10.43
N SER A 265 -4.71 -11.80 -10.83
CA SER A 265 -4.72 -12.77 -11.93
C SER A 265 -5.41 -14.09 -11.53
N PRO A 266 -5.97 -14.87 -12.49
CA PRO A 266 -6.83 -16.02 -12.15
C PRO A 266 -6.19 -17.05 -11.22
N GLY A 267 -4.93 -17.43 -11.47
CA GLY A 267 -4.23 -18.42 -10.65
C GLY A 267 -3.75 -17.87 -9.31
N LYS A 268 -3.21 -16.63 -9.32
CA LYS A 268 -2.65 -16.00 -8.11
C LYS A 268 -3.73 -15.49 -7.16
N SER A 269 -4.93 -15.15 -7.64
CA SER A 269 -6.05 -14.77 -6.77
C SER A 269 -6.46 -15.88 -5.79
N LYS A 270 -6.13 -17.16 -6.08
CA LYS A 270 -6.28 -18.25 -5.12
C LYS A 270 -5.38 -18.08 -3.88
N ILE A 271 -4.18 -17.52 -4.06
CA ILE A 271 -3.26 -17.25 -2.93
C ILE A 271 -3.91 -16.18 -2.02
N LEU A 272 -4.39 -15.09 -2.61
CA LEU A 272 -5.08 -14.03 -1.87
C LEU A 272 -6.33 -14.56 -1.16
N ASP A 273 -7.15 -15.37 -1.82
CA ASP A 273 -8.34 -16.00 -1.23
C ASP A 273 -7.99 -16.83 0.01
N GLN A 274 -6.96 -17.68 -0.08
CA GLN A 274 -6.53 -18.51 1.04
C GLN A 274 -5.82 -17.74 2.15
N LEU A 275 -5.14 -16.64 1.82
CA LEU A 275 -4.55 -15.75 2.80
C LEU A 275 -5.63 -15.01 3.58
N LEU A 276 -6.63 -14.43 2.90
CA LEU A 276 -7.77 -13.76 3.54
C LEU A 276 -8.54 -14.73 4.44
N ALA A 277 -8.79 -15.95 3.97
CA ALA A 277 -9.39 -17.00 4.81
C ALA A 277 -8.58 -17.26 6.08
N SER A 278 -7.24 -17.32 5.96
CA SER A 278 -6.35 -17.49 7.13
C SER A 278 -6.46 -16.29 8.07
N ILE A 279 -6.33 -15.06 7.58
CA ILE A 279 -6.37 -13.85 8.42
C ILE A 279 -7.70 -13.77 9.17
N THR A 280 -8.82 -13.94 8.48
CA THR A 280 -10.16 -13.75 9.05
C THR A 280 -10.63 -14.92 9.92
N SER A 281 -9.93 -16.06 9.90
CA SER A 281 -10.27 -17.24 10.72
C SER A 281 -10.07 -17.05 12.22
N ARG A 282 -9.32 -16.02 12.63
CA ARG A 282 -8.99 -15.77 14.04
C ARG A 282 -9.53 -14.41 14.49
N PRO A 283 -10.37 -14.37 15.53
CA PRO A 283 -10.98 -13.12 15.99
C PRO A 283 -9.95 -12.13 16.57
N GLU A 284 -8.79 -12.61 17.05
CA GLU A 284 -7.72 -11.76 17.57
C GLU A 284 -6.99 -10.97 16.47
N ARG A 285 -7.11 -11.36 15.22
CA ARG A 285 -6.56 -10.65 14.06
C ARG A 285 -7.49 -9.53 13.64
N TRP A 286 -6.96 -8.34 13.50
CA TRP A 286 -7.69 -7.20 12.98
C TRP A 286 -7.28 -6.92 11.55
N CYS A 287 -8.19 -7.19 10.60
CA CYS A 287 -7.96 -6.90 9.19
C CYS A 287 -8.67 -5.59 8.83
N THR A 288 -7.93 -4.61 8.34
CA THR A 288 -8.42 -3.25 8.10
C THR A 288 -7.68 -2.56 6.96
N SER A 289 -8.16 -1.36 6.56
CA SER A 289 -7.39 -0.36 5.80
C SER A 289 -6.29 0.26 6.68
N CYS A 290 -5.47 1.11 6.07
CA CYS A 290 -4.36 1.76 6.80
C CYS A 290 -4.80 3.01 7.57
N ASP A 291 -5.96 3.62 7.23
CA ASP A 291 -6.54 4.83 7.85
C ASP A 291 -7.20 4.62 9.21
#